data_746fd4a5626f4a7b76b9b55ba84bd9a8
#
_entry.id   746fd4a5626f4a7b76b9b55ba84bd9a8
#
_cell.length_a   1.000
_cell.length_b   1.000
_cell.length_c   1.000
_cell.angle_alpha   90.00
_cell.angle_beta   90.00
_cell.angle_gamma   90.00
#
_symmetry.space_group_name_H-M   'P 1'
#
loop_
_entity.id
_entity.type
_entity.pdbx_description
1 polymer ?
#
loop_
_entity_poly.entity_id
_entity_poly.type
_entity_poly.pdbx_seq_one_letter_code
_entity_poly.pdbx_strand_id
1 'polypeptide(L)'
;SIPASKVLEDGYGQCNTKGILFMALLRSCNIPCRIHGFTINKELQKGAMTGFVYKNAPNNIFHSWVEVFYNEKWFELEAFILDKSYLTKLQNLFTECNGFFCGYGVGVKDFKNPIIDFNENDTYIQSEGINQDFGIYDSPDELLKQHYQELSFIKKLAYRYIGRHLMNMNVNRIRMGKLKHT
;
A
#
# COMPACT_ATOMS: atom_id res chain seq x y z
N SER A 1 3.31 -2.72 16.34
CA SER A 1 3.92 -2.14 15.12
C SER A 1 5.32 -2.72 14.88
N ILE A 2 5.80 -2.71 13.65
CA ILE A 2 7.18 -3.04 13.31
C ILE A 2 7.96 -1.72 13.35
N PRO A 3 9.07 -1.61 14.12
CA PRO A 3 9.85 -0.38 14.16
C PRO A 3 10.41 0.04 12.80
N ALA A 4 10.55 1.35 12.55
CA ALA A 4 11.11 1.88 11.31
C ALA A 4 12.51 1.32 11.00
N SER A 5 13.37 1.20 12.01
CA SER A 5 14.71 0.60 11.90
C SER A 5 14.67 -0.83 11.37
N LYS A 6 13.68 -1.63 11.80
CA LYS A 6 13.53 -3.00 11.32
C LYS A 6 13.05 -3.08 9.87
N VAL A 7 12.18 -2.16 9.45
CA VAL A 7 11.74 -2.04 8.04
C VAL A 7 12.91 -1.67 7.14
N LEU A 8 13.78 -0.77 7.61
CA LEU A 8 14.98 -0.36 6.89
C LEU A 8 15.98 -1.54 6.76
N GLU A 9 16.22 -2.26 7.85
CA GLU A 9 17.10 -3.44 7.87
C GLU A 9 16.59 -4.54 6.94
N ASP A 10 15.28 -4.82 6.97
CA ASP A 10 14.67 -5.87 6.15
C ASP A 10 14.68 -5.53 4.64
N GLY A 11 14.78 -4.24 4.27
CA GLY A 11 14.77 -3.77 2.90
C GLY A 11 13.44 -3.95 2.15
N TYR A 12 12.37 -4.31 2.85
CA TYR A 12 11.02 -4.43 2.30
C TYR A 12 9.93 -4.11 3.33
N GLY A 13 8.73 -3.80 2.85
CA GLY A 13 7.59 -3.49 3.69
C GLY A 13 6.29 -3.44 2.89
N GLN A 14 5.20 -3.32 3.60
CA GLN A 14 3.87 -3.04 3.05
C GLN A 14 3.47 -1.58 3.35
N CYS A 15 2.34 -1.12 2.86
CA CYS A 15 1.88 0.26 3.03
C CYS A 15 2.14 0.84 4.42
N ASN A 16 1.57 0.24 5.47
CA ASN A 16 1.69 0.76 6.83
C ASN A 16 3.14 0.77 7.35
N THR A 17 3.92 -0.28 7.10
CA THR A 17 5.31 -0.35 7.57
C THR A 17 6.23 0.57 6.78
N LYS A 18 6.03 0.70 5.47
CA LYS A 18 6.73 1.72 4.65
C LYS A 18 6.36 3.13 5.09
N GLY A 19 5.08 3.39 5.43
CA GLY A 19 4.63 4.66 5.98
C GLY A 19 5.33 5.02 7.29
N ILE A 20 5.46 4.06 8.21
CA ILE A 20 6.20 4.25 9.47
C ILE A 20 7.67 4.62 9.21
N LEU A 21 8.33 3.92 8.29
CA LEU A 21 9.71 4.25 7.90
C LEU A 21 9.80 5.62 7.25
N PHE A 22 8.88 5.93 6.32
CA PHE A 22 8.85 7.21 5.62
C PHE A 22 8.68 8.38 6.60
N MET A 23 7.75 8.29 7.54
CA MET A 23 7.59 9.29 8.60
C MET A 23 8.84 9.45 9.46
N ALA A 24 9.51 8.35 9.82
CA ALA A 24 10.74 8.41 10.60
C ALA A 24 11.85 9.16 9.82
N LEU A 25 11.98 8.92 8.52
CA LEU A 25 12.93 9.61 7.66
C LEU A 25 12.58 11.11 7.50
N LEU A 26 11.33 11.45 7.25
CA LEU A 26 10.88 12.84 7.17
C LEU A 26 11.18 13.62 8.46
N ARG A 27 10.87 13.02 9.61
CA ARG A 27 11.14 13.62 10.92
C ARG A 27 12.63 13.78 11.22
N SER A 28 13.46 12.84 10.77
CA SER A 28 14.91 12.98 10.91
C SER A 28 15.47 14.16 10.09
N CYS A 29 14.75 14.58 9.06
CA CYS A 29 15.05 15.77 8.25
C CYS A 29 14.29 17.02 8.71
N ASN A 30 13.63 16.99 9.89
CA ASN A 30 12.77 18.07 10.40
C ASN A 30 11.62 18.46 9.44
N ILE A 31 11.13 17.51 8.65
CA ILE A 31 9.97 17.73 7.76
C ILE A 31 8.70 17.32 8.52
N PRO A 32 7.74 18.24 8.75
CA PRO A 32 6.49 17.91 9.41
C PRO A 32 5.70 16.89 8.60
N CYS A 33 5.22 15.87 9.28
CA CYS A 33 4.43 14.81 8.66
C CYS A 33 3.45 14.19 9.64
N ARG A 34 2.35 13.65 9.12
CA ARG A 34 1.30 12.96 9.84
C ARG A 34 0.80 11.76 9.05
N ILE A 35 0.02 10.89 9.66
CA ILE A 35 -0.49 9.68 9.02
C ILE A 35 -2.01 9.75 8.93
N HIS A 36 -2.54 9.39 7.76
CA HIS A 36 -3.96 9.25 7.54
C HIS A 36 -4.31 7.77 7.44
N GLY A 37 -5.25 7.31 8.27
CA GLY A 37 -5.66 5.91 8.36
C GLY A 37 -7.02 5.67 7.71
N PHE A 38 -7.16 4.52 7.04
CA PHE A 38 -8.42 4.12 6.42
C PHE A 38 -8.45 2.61 6.13
N THR A 39 -9.54 2.12 5.58
CA THR A 39 -9.61 0.78 4.99
C THR A 39 -9.80 0.85 3.49
N ILE A 40 -9.24 -0.13 2.80
CA ILE A 40 -9.44 -0.36 1.36
C ILE A 40 -10.17 -1.68 1.12
N ASN A 41 -10.91 -1.75 0.00
CA ASN A 41 -11.55 -2.98 -0.42
C ASN A 41 -10.50 -4.03 -0.81
N LYS A 42 -10.70 -5.29 -0.40
CA LYS A 42 -9.81 -6.39 -0.78
C LYS A 42 -9.72 -6.63 -2.29
N GLU A 43 -10.68 -6.16 -3.07
CA GLU A 43 -10.64 -6.26 -4.53
C GLU A 43 -9.41 -5.59 -5.13
N LEU A 44 -8.93 -4.52 -4.50
CA LEU A 44 -7.65 -3.90 -4.81
C LEU A 44 -6.49 -4.89 -4.80
N GLN A 45 -6.55 -5.91 -3.96
CA GLN A 45 -5.51 -6.91 -3.80
C GLN A 45 -5.71 -8.15 -4.70
N LYS A 46 -6.82 -8.21 -5.45
CA LYS A 46 -7.08 -9.32 -6.38
C LYS A 46 -5.98 -9.37 -7.44
N GLY A 47 -5.42 -10.55 -7.66
CA GLY A 47 -4.27 -10.72 -8.55
C GLY A 47 -2.92 -10.65 -7.82
N ALA A 48 -2.71 -9.73 -6.89
CA ALA A 48 -1.57 -9.77 -5.96
C ALA A 48 -1.77 -10.86 -4.91
N MET A 49 -2.97 -10.92 -4.31
CA MET A 49 -3.45 -12.07 -3.55
C MET A 49 -4.25 -12.99 -4.47
N THR A 50 -4.00 -14.29 -4.42
CA THR A 50 -4.68 -15.28 -5.25
C THR A 50 -5.16 -16.47 -4.43
N GLY A 51 -6.10 -17.28 -5.00
CA GLY A 51 -6.55 -18.54 -4.44
C GLY A 51 -7.02 -18.46 -2.98
N PHE A 52 -6.48 -19.33 -2.14
CA PHE A 52 -6.85 -19.45 -0.73
C PHE A 52 -6.56 -18.16 0.06
N VAL A 53 -5.46 -17.46 -0.24
CA VAL A 53 -5.06 -16.22 0.45
C VAL A 53 -6.10 -15.13 0.21
N TYR A 54 -6.51 -14.91 -1.03
CA TYR A 54 -7.54 -13.94 -1.40
C TYR A 54 -8.90 -14.29 -0.81
N LYS A 55 -9.31 -15.58 -0.88
CA LYS A 55 -10.61 -16.03 -0.35
C LYS A 55 -10.75 -15.78 1.14
N ASN A 56 -9.67 -15.92 1.92
CA ASN A 56 -9.66 -15.76 3.37
C ASN A 56 -9.24 -14.37 3.86
N ALA A 57 -8.85 -13.48 2.95
CA ALA A 57 -8.55 -12.09 3.27
C ALA A 57 -9.82 -11.36 3.78
N PRO A 58 -9.69 -10.42 4.74
CA PRO A 58 -10.81 -9.59 5.16
C PRO A 58 -11.29 -8.72 4.00
N ASN A 59 -12.58 -8.38 3.99
CA ASN A 59 -13.15 -7.52 2.95
C ASN A 59 -12.58 -6.10 3.00
N ASN A 60 -12.34 -5.61 4.20
CA ASN A 60 -11.73 -4.31 4.46
C ASN A 60 -10.32 -4.53 4.98
N ILE A 61 -9.33 -4.01 4.29
CA ILE A 61 -7.92 -4.12 4.63
C ILE A 61 -7.46 -2.78 5.19
N PHE A 62 -6.87 -2.81 6.37
CA PHE A 62 -6.31 -1.62 7.00
C PHE A 62 -5.15 -1.06 6.17
N HIS A 63 -5.25 0.23 5.86
CA HIS A 63 -4.30 0.96 5.01
C HIS A 63 -4.04 2.36 5.57
N SER A 64 -2.96 2.99 5.13
CA SER A 64 -2.63 4.36 5.47
C SER A 64 -1.72 4.98 4.42
N TRP A 65 -1.77 6.30 4.31
CA TRP A 65 -0.74 7.10 3.65
C TRP A 65 -0.10 8.09 4.61
N VAL A 66 0.93 8.77 4.15
CA VAL A 66 1.64 9.81 4.90
C VAL A 66 1.29 11.16 4.29
N GLU A 67 0.95 12.12 5.13
CA GLU A 67 0.82 13.51 4.73
C GLU A 67 2.07 14.27 5.13
N VAL A 68 2.54 15.11 4.23
CA VAL A 68 3.77 15.90 4.37
C VAL A 68 3.43 17.38 4.24
N PHE A 69 3.93 18.20 5.17
CA PHE A 69 3.78 19.65 5.09
C PHE A 69 4.96 20.24 4.31
N TYR A 70 4.67 20.88 3.19
CA TYR A 70 5.65 21.52 2.33
C TYR A 70 5.04 22.74 1.65
N ASN A 71 5.79 23.85 1.54
CA ASN A 71 5.33 25.11 0.95
C ASN A 71 3.94 25.54 1.46
N GLU A 72 3.79 25.58 2.80
CA GLU A 72 2.55 25.99 3.48
C GLU A 72 1.29 25.15 3.19
N LYS A 73 1.48 23.94 2.63
CA LYS A 73 0.41 22.99 2.31
C LYS A 73 0.71 21.59 2.81
N TRP A 74 -0.35 20.84 3.06
CA TRP A 74 -0.28 19.40 3.29
C TRP A 74 -0.49 18.68 1.98
N PHE A 75 0.35 17.68 1.72
CA PHE A 75 0.27 16.79 0.55
C PHE A 75 0.12 15.36 1.00
N GLU A 76 -0.81 14.65 0.37
CA GLU A 76 -1.09 13.24 0.62
C GLU A 76 -0.18 12.37 -0.26
N LEU A 77 0.69 11.60 0.38
CA LEU A 77 1.65 10.77 -0.31
C LEU A 77 1.36 9.30 -0.03
N GLU A 78 0.85 8.60 -1.04
CA GLU A 78 0.56 7.17 -1.00
C GLU A 78 1.46 6.38 -1.94
N ALA A 79 1.77 6.92 -3.12
CA ALA A 79 2.39 6.18 -4.21
C ALA A 79 3.80 5.66 -3.91
N PHE A 80 4.47 6.13 -2.84
CA PHE A 80 5.77 5.59 -2.39
C PHE A 80 5.73 4.09 -2.04
N ILE A 81 4.54 3.52 -1.84
CA ILE A 81 4.39 2.10 -1.49
C ILE A 81 4.66 1.16 -2.65
N LEU A 82 4.48 1.62 -3.87
CA LEU A 82 4.64 0.83 -5.08
C LEU A 82 5.96 1.17 -5.81
N ASP A 83 6.64 0.17 -6.36
CA ASP A 83 7.81 0.42 -7.20
C ASP A 83 7.43 0.61 -8.68
N LYS A 84 8.16 1.49 -9.38
CA LYS A 84 7.93 1.79 -10.79
C LYS A 84 8.07 0.56 -11.69
N SER A 85 8.99 -0.35 -11.36
CA SER A 85 9.19 -1.57 -12.14
C SER A 85 7.95 -2.47 -12.08
N TYR A 86 7.35 -2.62 -10.89
CA TYR A 86 6.12 -3.36 -10.72
C TYR A 86 4.97 -2.75 -11.53
N LEU A 87 4.78 -1.43 -11.41
CA LEU A 87 3.72 -0.71 -12.15
C LEU A 87 3.89 -0.86 -13.66
N THR A 88 5.10 -0.63 -14.18
CA THR A 88 5.39 -0.78 -15.62
C THR A 88 5.10 -2.20 -16.12
N LYS A 89 5.42 -3.23 -15.32
CA LYS A 89 5.09 -4.62 -15.70
C LYS A 89 3.59 -4.88 -15.71
N LEU A 90 2.84 -4.30 -14.78
CA LEU A 90 1.37 -4.36 -14.81
C LEU A 90 0.79 -3.63 -16.02
N GLN A 91 1.26 -2.44 -16.34
CA GLN A 91 0.84 -1.68 -17.51
C GLN A 91 1.10 -2.44 -18.81
N ASN A 92 2.25 -3.12 -18.91
CA ASN A 92 2.57 -3.99 -20.05
C ASN A 92 1.70 -5.28 -20.09
N LEU A 93 1.19 -5.73 -18.96
CA LEU A 93 0.29 -6.89 -18.89
C LEU A 93 -1.14 -6.51 -19.27
N PHE A 94 -1.56 -5.29 -18.97
CA PHE A 94 -2.92 -4.78 -19.19
C PHE A 94 -2.91 -3.60 -20.18
N THR A 95 -2.32 -3.80 -21.35
CA THR A 95 -2.13 -2.76 -22.40
C THR A 95 -3.43 -2.12 -22.87
N GLU A 96 -4.53 -2.88 -22.85
CA GLU A 96 -5.85 -2.42 -23.32
C GLU A 96 -6.58 -1.56 -22.27
N CYS A 97 -6.08 -1.50 -21.03
CA CYS A 97 -6.67 -0.67 -19.98
C CYS A 97 -6.29 0.80 -20.17
N ASN A 98 -7.25 1.62 -20.59
CA ASN A 98 -7.07 3.05 -20.87
C ASN A 98 -7.78 3.97 -19.86
N GLY A 99 -8.09 3.51 -18.66
CA GLY A 99 -8.83 4.29 -17.67
C GLY A 99 -8.71 3.69 -16.29
N PHE A 100 -9.84 3.54 -15.63
CA PHE A 100 -9.90 2.96 -14.29
C PHE A 100 -9.32 1.55 -14.23
N PHE A 101 -8.48 1.32 -13.23
CA PHE A 101 -7.92 0.01 -12.92
C PHE A 101 -8.05 -0.29 -11.43
N CYS A 102 -8.47 -1.50 -11.10
CA CYS A 102 -8.56 -1.99 -9.73
C CYS A 102 -8.10 -3.45 -9.65
N GLY A 103 -7.02 -3.68 -8.92
CA GLY A 103 -6.42 -5.00 -8.74
C GLY A 103 -4.90 -4.93 -8.62
N TYR A 104 -4.29 -6.04 -8.23
CA TYR A 104 -2.83 -6.17 -8.12
C TYR A 104 -2.18 -5.13 -7.18
N GLY A 105 -2.94 -4.63 -6.18
CA GLY A 105 -2.48 -3.59 -5.29
C GLY A 105 -2.48 -2.19 -5.91
N VAL A 106 -3.20 -1.98 -7.00
CA VAL A 106 -3.36 -0.71 -7.71
C VAL A 106 -4.84 -0.40 -7.86
N GLY A 107 -5.25 0.84 -7.55
CA GLY A 107 -6.60 1.35 -7.72
C GLY A 107 -6.55 2.82 -8.12
N VAL A 108 -6.62 3.11 -9.42
CA VAL A 108 -6.42 4.44 -9.99
C VAL A 108 -7.42 4.73 -11.12
N LYS A 109 -7.73 6.02 -11.30
CA LYS A 109 -8.64 6.47 -12.39
C LYS A 109 -8.00 6.41 -13.77
N ASP A 110 -6.72 6.71 -13.85
CA ASP A 110 -5.92 6.61 -15.09
C ASP A 110 -4.75 5.65 -14.85
N PHE A 111 -4.90 4.43 -15.33
CA PHE A 111 -3.89 3.40 -15.15
C PHE A 111 -2.63 3.62 -16.01
N LYS A 112 -2.77 4.30 -17.14
CA LYS A 112 -1.61 4.59 -18.00
C LYS A 112 -0.73 5.70 -17.44
N ASN A 113 -1.35 6.71 -16.83
CA ASN A 113 -0.66 7.91 -16.32
C ASN A 113 -1.06 8.20 -14.86
N PRO A 114 -0.81 7.27 -13.91
CA PRO A 114 -1.13 7.53 -12.52
C PRO A 114 -0.18 8.58 -11.94
N ILE A 115 -0.71 9.46 -11.10
CA ILE A 115 0.07 10.51 -10.44
C ILE A 115 0.81 9.90 -9.25
N ILE A 116 2.03 9.41 -9.50
CA ILE A 116 2.84 8.68 -8.51
C ILE A 116 4.11 9.42 -8.09
N ASP A 117 4.55 10.42 -8.84
CA ASP A 117 5.72 11.23 -8.51
C ASP A 117 5.29 12.53 -7.84
N PHE A 118 5.93 12.85 -6.72
CA PHE A 118 5.71 14.10 -6.04
C PHE A 118 6.31 15.26 -6.84
N ASN A 119 5.48 16.22 -7.19
CA ASN A 119 5.85 17.48 -7.79
C ASN A 119 4.91 18.58 -7.26
N GLU A 120 4.93 18.78 -5.93
CA GLU A 120 4.01 19.66 -5.21
C GLU A 120 2.52 19.30 -5.44
N ASN A 121 2.25 18.01 -5.53
CA ASN A 121 0.92 17.42 -5.73
C ASN A 121 0.74 16.17 -4.87
N ASP A 122 -0.50 15.81 -4.62
CA ASP A 122 -0.85 14.52 -4.02
C ASP A 122 -0.48 13.37 -4.95
N THR A 123 -0.11 12.23 -4.36
CA THR A 123 0.23 11.03 -5.12
C THR A 123 -0.56 9.84 -4.62
N TYR A 124 -1.23 9.13 -5.54
CA TYR A 124 -2.10 8.01 -5.19
C TYR A 124 -1.85 6.79 -6.06
N ILE A 125 -2.03 5.62 -5.45
CA ILE A 125 -1.94 4.34 -6.15
C ILE A 125 -3.06 3.36 -5.73
N GLN A 126 -3.75 3.62 -4.63
CA GLN A 126 -4.84 2.78 -4.10
C GLN A 126 -6.08 3.59 -3.67
N SER A 127 -6.14 4.88 -3.96
CA SER A 127 -7.21 5.79 -3.50
C SER A 127 -8.63 5.38 -3.93
N GLU A 128 -8.76 4.70 -5.07
CA GLU A 128 -10.08 4.28 -5.61
C GLU A 128 -10.70 3.09 -4.85
N GLY A 129 -10.04 2.58 -3.85
CA GLY A 129 -10.53 1.46 -3.03
C GLY A 129 -10.89 1.81 -1.60
N ILE A 130 -10.88 3.08 -1.22
CA ILE A 130 -11.16 3.52 0.16
C ILE A 130 -12.62 3.23 0.52
N ASN A 131 -12.83 2.57 1.69
CA ASN A 131 -14.15 2.22 2.20
C ASN A 131 -14.53 3.04 3.43
N GLN A 132 -13.61 3.14 4.39
CA GLN A 132 -13.84 3.80 5.66
C GLN A 132 -12.63 4.65 5.99
N ASP A 133 -12.88 5.91 6.29
CA ASP A 133 -11.88 6.87 6.71
C ASP A 133 -11.83 6.91 8.24
N PHE A 134 -10.63 6.85 8.82
CA PHE A 134 -10.39 6.97 10.26
C PHE A 134 -9.82 8.33 10.64
N GLY A 135 -9.49 9.15 9.66
CA GLY A 135 -8.91 10.47 9.86
C GLY A 135 -7.39 10.47 10.04
N ILE A 136 -6.90 11.60 10.49
CA ILE A 136 -5.48 11.96 10.55
C ILE A 136 -4.97 11.86 11.98
N TYR A 137 -3.75 11.34 12.14
CA TYR A 137 -3.07 11.14 13.41
C TYR A 137 -1.64 11.69 13.36
N ASP A 138 -1.18 12.24 14.45
CA ASP A 138 0.20 12.76 14.52
C ASP A 138 1.23 11.63 14.49
N SER A 139 0.88 10.43 14.94
CA SER A 139 1.80 9.31 14.93
C SER A 139 1.15 7.98 14.51
N PRO A 140 1.94 7.06 13.90
CA PRO A 140 1.47 5.72 13.62
C PRO A 140 1.03 4.96 14.86
N ASP A 141 1.62 5.23 16.02
CA ASP A 141 1.27 4.56 17.28
C ASP A 141 -0.12 4.98 17.78
N GLU A 142 -0.50 6.25 17.60
CA GLU A 142 -1.85 6.73 17.92
C GLU A 142 -2.90 6.08 17.01
N LEU A 143 -2.66 6.08 15.70
CA LEU A 143 -3.52 5.41 14.74
C LEU A 143 -3.69 3.92 15.08
N LEU A 144 -2.58 3.21 15.33
CA LEU A 144 -2.59 1.76 15.58
C LEU A 144 -3.14 1.37 16.97
N LYS A 145 -3.21 2.29 17.93
CA LYS A 145 -3.90 2.06 19.21
C LYS A 145 -5.41 2.04 19.04
N GLN A 146 -5.95 2.85 18.13
CA GLN A 146 -7.39 3.00 17.92
C GLN A 146 -7.89 2.09 16.79
N HIS A 147 -7.10 1.89 15.75
CA HIS A 147 -7.47 1.15 14.54
C HIS A 147 -6.38 0.15 14.16
N TYR A 148 -6.76 -1.08 13.97
CA TYR A 148 -5.86 -2.15 13.52
C TYR A 148 -6.63 -3.24 12.80
N GLN A 149 -5.91 -4.04 12.02
CA GLN A 149 -6.52 -5.16 11.33
C GLN A 149 -6.92 -6.26 12.32
N GLU A 150 -8.20 -6.43 12.55
CA GLU A 150 -8.72 -7.52 13.36
C GLU A 150 -8.64 -8.84 12.57
N LEU A 151 -7.78 -9.72 13.03
CA LEU A 151 -7.66 -11.08 12.53
C LEU A 151 -7.63 -12.04 13.72
N SER A 152 -8.32 -13.16 13.60
CA SER A 152 -8.20 -14.24 14.59
C SER A 152 -6.74 -14.72 14.69
N PHE A 153 -6.36 -15.26 15.83
CA PHE A 153 -5.00 -15.75 16.06
C PHE A 153 -4.55 -16.74 14.97
N ILE A 154 -5.42 -17.66 14.58
CA ILE A 154 -5.15 -18.66 13.52
C ILE A 154 -4.90 -17.98 12.17
N LYS A 155 -5.70 -16.96 11.81
CA LYS A 155 -5.51 -16.20 10.57
C LYS A 155 -4.21 -15.40 10.58
N LYS A 156 -3.83 -14.80 11.72
CA LYS A 156 -2.54 -14.11 11.90
C LYS A 156 -1.36 -15.07 11.66
N LEU A 157 -1.44 -16.28 12.23
CA LEU A 157 -0.41 -17.30 12.08
C LEU A 157 -0.31 -17.81 10.64
N ALA A 158 -1.45 -18.14 10.03
CA ALA A 158 -1.52 -18.60 8.63
C ALA A 158 -0.98 -17.52 7.67
N TYR A 159 -1.33 -16.26 7.88
CA TYR A 159 -0.80 -15.15 7.08
C TYR A 159 0.70 -14.99 7.28
N ARG A 160 1.20 -15.04 8.51
CA ARG A 160 2.61 -14.87 8.85
C ARG A 160 3.50 -15.94 8.21
N TYR A 161 3.09 -17.19 8.22
CA TYR A 161 3.92 -18.32 7.78
C TYR A 161 3.67 -18.76 6.34
N ILE A 162 2.49 -18.50 5.80
CA ILE A 162 2.12 -18.98 4.46
C ILE A 162 1.71 -17.81 3.56
N GLY A 163 0.71 -17.03 3.96
CA GLY A 163 0.07 -16.04 3.11
C GLY A 163 1.03 -14.99 2.57
N ARG A 164 1.88 -14.42 3.42
CA ARG A 164 2.86 -13.40 3.01
C ARG A 164 3.90 -13.95 2.01
N HIS A 165 4.32 -15.20 2.16
CA HIS A 165 5.29 -15.81 1.25
C HIS A 165 4.68 -16.07 -0.12
N LEU A 166 3.43 -16.58 -0.17
CA LEU A 166 2.70 -16.77 -1.42
C LEU A 166 2.46 -15.43 -2.12
N MET A 167 2.09 -14.39 -1.38
CA MET A 167 1.91 -13.05 -1.88
C MET A 167 3.22 -12.48 -2.45
N ASN A 168 4.32 -12.58 -1.70
CA ASN A 168 5.64 -12.13 -2.16
C ASN A 168 6.11 -12.88 -3.41
N MET A 169 5.90 -14.19 -3.49
CA MET A 169 6.20 -14.97 -4.69
C MET A 169 5.41 -14.46 -5.90
N ASN A 170 4.12 -14.19 -5.72
CA ASN A 170 3.27 -13.68 -6.80
C ASN A 170 3.69 -12.28 -7.25
N VAL A 171 3.93 -11.37 -6.30
CA VAL A 171 4.45 -10.02 -6.59
C VAL A 171 5.79 -10.08 -7.33
N ASN A 172 6.69 -10.98 -6.95
CA ASN A 172 7.96 -11.17 -7.66
C ASN A 172 7.76 -11.71 -9.08
N ARG A 173 6.78 -12.60 -9.30
CA ARG A 173 6.43 -13.06 -10.66
C ARG A 173 5.93 -11.91 -11.53
N ILE A 174 5.13 -11.02 -10.97
CA ILE A 174 4.66 -9.81 -11.67
C ILE A 174 5.86 -8.93 -12.05
N ARG A 175 6.74 -8.63 -11.09
CA ARG A 175 7.97 -7.84 -11.35
C ARG A 175 8.84 -8.43 -12.45
N MET A 176 8.91 -9.75 -12.54
CA MET A 176 9.68 -10.46 -13.58
C MET A 176 8.93 -10.56 -14.92
N GLY A 177 7.68 -10.05 -15.01
CA GLY A 177 6.85 -10.19 -16.21
C GLY A 177 6.44 -11.65 -16.50
N LYS A 178 6.42 -12.53 -15.47
CA LYS A 178 6.14 -13.96 -15.62
C LYS A 178 4.67 -14.33 -15.41
N LEU A 179 3.77 -13.36 -15.24
CA LEU A 179 2.33 -13.61 -15.26
C LEU A 179 1.89 -13.81 -16.70
N LYS A 180 1.27 -14.98 -16.95
CA LYS A 180 0.49 -15.18 -18.17
C LYS A 180 -0.92 -14.63 -17.94
N HIS A 181 -1.50 -13.96 -18.94
CA HIS A 181 -2.95 -13.73 -18.97
C HIS A 181 -3.65 -15.08 -18.81
N THR A 182 -4.46 -15.24 -17.75
CA THR A 182 -5.43 -16.32 -17.60
C THR A 182 -6.77 -15.82 -18.06
#